data_659bdfff02f9573bf2e13d79d61d5cdc
#
_entry.id   659bdfff02f9573bf2e13d79d61d5cdc
#
_cell.length_a   1.000
_cell.length_b   1.000
_cell.length_c   1.000
_cell.angle_alpha   90.00
_cell.angle_beta   90.00
_cell.angle_gamma   90.00
#
_symmetry.space_group_name_H-M   'P 1'
#
loop_
_entity.id
_entity.type
_entity.pdbx_description
1 polymer ?
#
loop_
_entity_poly.entity_id
_entity_poly.type
_entity_poly.pdbx_seq_one_letter_code
_entity_poly.pdbx_strand_id
1 'polypeptide(L)'
;METNPDAELKRGYRQATIIGMAMVFSVLVYALIVEIMRMNPGFSREPLLFKEADSIKYVLLGLALIEFFLIRMIRGRFLSRESGQTTKLRTGSFSTRVTKLLITSIVTHALCESIAIYGLVLFFVTRRPFDFYLFMGISLIYFAAYFPRYAQWEEWIREGGMEHGENLGRDTPLSA
;
A
#
# COMPACT_ATOMS: atom_id res chain seq x y z
N MET A 1 29.06 -11.22 11.38
CA MET A 1 27.79 -11.51 12.03
C MET A 1 26.81 -11.95 10.96
N GLU A 2 26.59 -13.23 10.81
CA GLU A 2 25.56 -13.77 9.90
C GLU A 2 24.19 -13.41 10.48
N THR A 3 23.51 -12.50 9.83
CA THR A 3 22.12 -12.17 10.18
C THR A 3 21.25 -13.33 9.67
N ASN A 4 20.59 -14.00 10.59
CA ASN A 4 19.65 -15.08 10.30
C ASN A 4 18.53 -14.52 9.36
N PRO A 5 18.41 -15.01 8.11
CA PRO A 5 17.47 -14.49 7.11
C PRO A 5 16.01 -14.55 7.57
N ASP A 6 15.65 -15.56 8.36
CA ASP A 6 14.30 -15.71 8.91
C ASP A 6 13.96 -14.62 9.94
N ALA A 7 14.95 -14.23 10.74
CA ALA A 7 14.77 -13.17 11.72
C ALA A 7 14.59 -11.79 11.03
N GLU A 8 15.29 -11.57 9.93
CA GLU A 8 15.20 -10.38 9.12
C GLU A 8 13.84 -10.27 8.42
N LEU A 9 13.36 -11.37 7.84
CA LEU A 9 12.04 -11.46 7.23
C LEU A 9 10.92 -11.14 8.23
N LYS A 10 10.96 -11.77 9.42
CA LYS A 10 9.97 -11.53 10.48
C LYS A 10 9.94 -10.07 10.92
N ARG A 11 11.10 -9.43 11.04
CA ARG A 11 11.18 -8.00 11.40
C ARG A 11 10.59 -7.12 10.30
N GLY A 12 10.93 -7.35 9.05
CA GLY A 12 10.39 -6.60 7.91
C GLY A 12 8.88 -6.74 7.79
N TYR A 13 8.36 -7.97 7.89
CA TYR A 13 6.93 -8.24 7.88
C TYR A 13 6.20 -7.55 9.02
N ARG A 14 6.74 -7.63 10.25
CA ARG A 14 6.16 -6.94 11.42
C ARG A 14 6.10 -5.43 11.22
N GLN A 15 7.13 -4.82 10.65
CA GLN A 15 7.14 -3.38 10.36
C GLN A 15 6.08 -3.03 9.31
N ALA A 16 5.98 -3.78 8.20
CA ALA A 16 4.95 -3.57 7.19
C ALA A 16 3.54 -3.68 7.77
N THR A 17 3.31 -4.66 8.64
CA THR A 17 2.02 -4.87 9.32
C THR A 17 1.68 -3.72 10.27
N ILE A 18 2.63 -3.25 11.07
CA ILE A 18 2.41 -2.12 12.00
C ILE A 18 2.07 -0.85 11.19
N ILE A 19 2.81 -0.56 10.13
CA ILE A 19 2.54 0.60 9.27
C ILE A 19 1.18 0.47 8.61
N GLY A 20 0.85 -0.70 8.05
CA GLY A 20 -0.46 -0.95 7.45
C GLY A 20 -1.61 -0.78 8.44
N MET A 21 -1.47 -1.27 9.66
CA MET A 21 -2.47 -1.09 10.71
C MET A 21 -2.61 0.38 11.15
N ALA A 22 -1.51 1.12 11.22
CA ALA A 22 -1.56 2.55 11.51
C ALA A 22 -2.31 3.33 10.43
N MET A 23 -2.12 2.98 9.14
CA MET A 23 -2.84 3.61 8.02
C MET A 23 -4.34 3.24 8.01
N VAL A 24 -4.71 2.00 8.34
CA VAL A 24 -6.12 1.63 8.54
C VAL A 24 -6.73 2.42 9.69
N PHE A 25 -5.97 2.61 10.78
CA PHE A 25 -6.43 3.41 11.90
C PHE A 25 -6.64 4.89 11.52
N SER A 26 -5.79 5.48 10.65
CA SER A 26 -5.99 6.84 10.16
C SER A 26 -7.31 7.00 9.39
N VAL A 27 -7.71 5.99 8.60
CA VAL A 27 -9.01 5.98 7.91
C VAL A 27 -10.18 6.00 8.90
N LEU A 28 -10.06 5.29 10.04
CA LEU A 28 -11.08 5.36 11.10
C LEU A 28 -11.12 6.73 11.78
N VAL A 29 -9.96 7.37 11.95
CA VAL A 29 -9.90 8.76 12.45
C VAL A 29 -10.59 9.72 11.48
N TYR A 30 -10.46 9.55 10.17
CA TYR A 30 -11.18 10.35 9.18
C TYR A 30 -12.71 10.17 9.32
N ALA A 31 -13.18 8.94 9.56
CA ALA A 31 -14.60 8.71 9.83
C ALA A 31 -15.07 9.43 11.10
N LEU A 32 -14.26 9.40 12.16
CA LEU A 32 -14.57 10.13 13.38
C LEU A 32 -14.66 11.64 13.14
N ILE A 33 -13.73 12.21 12.36
CA ILE A 33 -13.77 13.63 11.99
C ILE A 33 -15.06 13.96 11.26
N VAL A 34 -15.46 13.14 10.28
CA VAL A 34 -16.71 13.33 9.52
C VAL A 34 -17.92 13.31 10.45
N GLU A 35 -17.98 12.37 11.41
CA GLU A 35 -19.11 12.30 12.35
C GLU A 35 -19.16 13.50 13.31
N ILE A 36 -18.01 13.94 13.86
CA ILE A 36 -17.95 15.13 14.71
C ILE A 36 -18.43 16.37 13.93
N MET A 37 -17.99 16.50 12.68
CA MET A 37 -18.40 17.65 11.85
C MET A 37 -19.88 17.60 11.48
N ARG A 38 -20.41 16.38 11.22
CA ARG A 38 -21.83 16.19 10.93
C ARG A 38 -22.72 16.56 12.12
N MET A 39 -22.26 16.33 13.34
CA MET A 39 -22.99 16.69 14.57
C MET A 39 -22.99 18.20 14.83
N ASN A 40 -22.12 18.97 14.16
CA ASN A 40 -22.07 20.42 14.33
C ASN A 40 -23.13 21.13 13.49
N PRO A 41 -24.14 21.80 14.10
CA PRO A 41 -25.24 22.44 13.35
C PRO A 41 -24.79 23.56 12.40
N GLY A 42 -23.67 24.21 12.70
CA GLY A 42 -23.07 25.26 11.87
C GLY A 42 -22.44 24.74 10.57
N PHE A 43 -22.01 23.46 10.59
CA PHE A 43 -21.37 22.83 9.42
C PHE A 43 -22.38 22.42 8.34
N SER A 44 -23.60 22.11 8.73
CA SER A 44 -24.62 21.54 7.84
C SER A 44 -25.35 22.56 6.96
N ARG A 45 -25.08 23.88 7.09
CA ARG A 45 -25.94 24.93 6.54
C ARG A 45 -25.78 25.23 5.06
N GLU A 46 -24.60 25.10 4.48
CA GLU A 46 -24.44 25.32 3.02
C GLU A 46 -23.26 24.52 2.46
N PRO A 47 -23.43 23.67 1.42
CA PRO A 47 -22.33 23.12 0.67
C PRO A 47 -21.62 24.20 -0.14
N LEU A 48 -20.30 24.12 -0.22
CA LEU A 48 -19.46 25.12 -0.89
C LEU A 48 -19.64 25.13 -2.41
N LEU A 49 -20.01 24.00 -3.01
CA LEU A 49 -20.14 23.83 -4.46
C LEU A 49 -21.30 22.85 -4.78
N PHE A 50 -22.47 23.38 -5.16
CA PHE A 50 -23.62 22.55 -5.51
C PHE A 50 -23.61 22.02 -6.94
N LYS A 51 -23.17 22.82 -7.91
CA LYS A 51 -23.33 22.51 -9.33
C LYS A 51 -22.24 21.61 -9.90
N GLU A 52 -21.07 21.62 -9.28
CA GLU A 52 -19.87 20.90 -9.77
C GLU A 52 -19.49 19.69 -8.88
N ALA A 53 -20.22 19.47 -7.78
CA ALA A 53 -19.93 18.42 -6.81
C ALA A 53 -19.90 17.01 -7.42
N ASP A 54 -20.84 16.73 -8.32
CA ASP A 54 -20.91 15.43 -8.99
C ASP A 54 -19.76 15.24 -9.97
N SER A 55 -19.33 16.29 -10.67
CA SER A 55 -18.17 16.25 -11.55
C SER A 55 -16.87 15.94 -10.77
N ILE A 56 -16.66 16.59 -9.63
CA ILE A 56 -15.52 16.35 -8.76
C ILE A 56 -15.53 14.90 -8.25
N LYS A 57 -16.68 14.40 -7.86
CA LYS A 57 -16.85 13.00 -7.42
C LYS A 57 -16.40 12.01 -8.49
N TYR A 58 -16.84 12.18 -9.74
CA TYR A 58 -16.46 11.29 -10.82
C TYR A 58 -14.97 11.38 -11.18
N VAL A 59 -14.37 12.57 -11.10
CA VAL A 59 -12.92 12.73 -11.28
C VAL A 59 -12.15 11.99 -10.19
N LEU A 60 -12.54 12.14 -8.91
CA LEU A 60 -11.90 11.42 -7.80
C LEU A 60 -12.13 9.91 -7.88
N LEU A 61 -13.29 9.46 -8.33
CA LEU A 61 -13.56 8.04 -8.57
C LEU A 61 -12.68 7.48 -9.70
N GLY A 62 -12.51 8.26 -10.79
CA GLY A 62 -11.58 7.92 -11.86
C GLY A 62 -10.14 7.81 -11.36
N LEU A 63 -9.72 8.72 -10.46
CA LEU A 63 -8.39 8.69 -9.86
C LEU A 63 -8.22 7.44 -8.97
N ALA A 64 -9.23 7.08 -8.18
CA ALA A 64 -9.21 5.84 -7.38
C ALA A 64 -9.09 4.57 -8.27
N LEU A 65 -9.72 4.57 -9.45
CA LEU A 65 -9.55 3.49 -10.43
C LEU A 65 -8.13 3.45 -11.01
N ILE A 66 -7.54 4.61 -11.30
CA ILE A 66 -6.15 4.70 -11.77
C ILE A 66 -5.21 4.14 -10.69
N GLU A 67 -5.43 4.47 -9.43
CA GLU A 67 -4.64 3.93 -8.30
C GLU A 67 -4.75 2.41 -8.20
N PHE A 68 -5.90 1.81 -8.47
CA PHE A 68 -6.04 0.36 -8.54
C PHE A 68 -5.10 -0.27 -9.57
N PHE A 69 -5.08 0.29 -10.79
CA PHE A 69 -4.17 -0.17 -11.83
C PHE A 69 -2.71 0.08 -11.45
N LEU A 70 -2.43 1.20 -10.82
CA LEU A 70 -1.08 1.55 -10.36
C LEU A 70 -0.58 0.57 -9.30
N ILE A 71 -1.39 0.23 -8.29
CA ILE A 71 -1.09 -0.78 -7.28
C ILE A 71 -0.79 -2.12 -7.94
N ARG A 72 -1.62 -2.55 -8.89
CA ARG A 72 -1.42 -3.80 -9.62
C ARG A 72 -0.13 -3.79 -10.44
N MET A 73 0.16 -2.68 -11.10
CA MET A 73 1.39 -2.50 -11.89
C MET A 73 2.64 -2.49 -10.98
N ILE A 74 2.61 -1.75 -9.87
CA ILE A 74 3.71 -1.68 -8.91
C ILE A 74 4.00 -3.08 -8.36
N ARG A 75 2.98 -3.78 -7.86
CA ARG A 75 3.16 -5.14 -7.36
C ARG A 75 3.67 -6.10 -8.43
N GLY A 76 3.15 -6.02 -9.65
CA GLY A 76 3.63 -6.83 -10.77
C GLY A 76 5.09 -6.56 -11.11
N ARG A 77 5.52 -5.31 -11.19
CA ARG A 77 6.90 -4.94 -11.53
C ARG A 77 7.90 -5.17 -10.38
N PHE A 78 7.54 -4.85 -9.15
CA PHE A 78 8.44 -5.02 -7.99
C PHE A 78 8.58 -6.47 -7.54
N LEU A 79 7.54 -7.28 -7.74
CA LEU A 79 7.55 -8.71 -7.45
C LEU A 79 7.97 -9.56 -8.65
N SER A 80 7.93 -9.03 -9.89
CA SER A 80 8.44 -9.75 -11.04
C SER A 80 9.97 -9.81 -11.02
N ARG A 81 10.46 -10.96 -11.34
CA ARG A 81 11.79 -11.53 -11.17
C ARG A 81 12.92 -10.84 -11.93
N GLU A 82 12.62 -9.99 -12.91
CA GLU A 82 13.59 -9.53 -13.94
C GLU A 82 14.35 -8.24 -13.64
N SER A 83 14.21 -7.61 -12.49
CA SER A 83 15.09 -6.48 -12.16
C SER A 83 16.44 -6.97 -11.64
N GLY A 84 17.24 -7.52 -12.55
CA GLY A 84 18.66 -7.81 -12.35
C GLY A 84 19.55 -6.58 -12.08
N GLN A 85 18.97 -5.41 -11.85
CA GLN A 85 19.66 -4.25 -11.35
C GLN A 85 19.72 -4.30 -9.83
N THR A 86 20.85 -4.82 -9.34
CA THR A 86 21.32 -4.62 -7.98
C THR A 86 21.59 -3.13 -7.76
N THR A 87 20.56 -2.33 -7.64
CA THR A 87 20.69 -1.02 -7.04
C THR A 87 21.01 -1.28 -5.57
N LYS A 88 22.27 -1.06 -5.19
CA LYS A 88 22.77 -1.14 -3.81
C LYS A 88 22.11 -0.05 -2.94
N LEU A 89 20.80 -0.10 -2.77
CA LEU A 89 20.09 0.64 -1.74
C LEU A 89 20.20 -0.14 -0.43
N ARG A 90 21.40 -0.16 0.11
CA ARG A 90 21.66 -0.64 1.45
C ARG A 90 21.22 0.44 2.44
N THR A 91 19.93 0.58 2.64
CA THR A 91 19.37 1.46 3.67
C THR A 91 19.11 0.61 4.91
N GLY A 92 20.03 0.64 5.87
CA GLY A 92 19.84 0.00 7.17
C GLY A 92 20.14 -1.51 7.22
N SER A 93 19.62 -2.16 8.23
CA SER A 93 19.89 -3.54 8.67
C SER A 93 19.18 -4.64 7.87
N PHE A 94 18.57 -4.35 6.72
CA PHE A 94 17.78 -5.33 5.95
C PHE A 94 18.44 -5.70 4.62
N SER A 95 18.26 -6.95 4.21
CA SER A 95 18.63 -7.41 2.88
C SER A 95 17.83 -6.62 1.81
N THR A 96 18.40 -6.46 0.63
CA THR A 96 17.77 -5.73 -0.49
C THR A 96 16.37 -6.27 -0.82
N ARG A 97 16.15 -7.57 -0.63
CA ARG A 97 14.85 -8.24 -0.90
C ARG A 97 13.78 -7.84 0.10
N VAL A 98 14.09 -7.92 1.39
CA VAL A 98 13.16 -7.51 2.47
C VAL A 98 12.83 -6.02 2.35
N THR A 99 13.81 -5.19 2.01
CA THR A 99 13.61 -3.76 1.78
C THR A 99 12.66 -3.49 0.61
N LYS A 100 12.78 -4.21 -0.51
CA LYS A 100 11.85 -4.09 -1.66
C LYS A 100 10.41 -4.44 -1.25
N LEU A 101 10.21 -5.54 -0.54
CA LEU A 101 8.88 -5.96 -0.05
C LEU A 101 8.29 -4.91 0.90
N LEU A 102 9.10 -4.38 1.81
CA LEU A 102 8.68 -3.37 2.76
C LEU A 102 8.23 -2.08 2.05
N ILE A 103 9.06 -1.57 1.12
CA ILE A 103 8.73 -0.37 0.35
C ILE A 103 7.46 -0.59 -0.49
N THR A 104 7.35 -1.72 -1.19
CA THR A 104 6.16 -2.05 -1.98
C THR A 104 4.90 -2.09 -1.12
N SER A 105 4.98 -2.65 0.08
CA SER A 105 3.85 -2.69 1.02
C SER A 105 3.47 -1.29 1.51
N ILE A 106 4.44 -0.47 1.89
CA ILE A 106 4.18 0.91 2.35
C ILE A 106 3.53 1.73 1.23
N VAL A 107 4.08 1.70 0.01
CA VAL A 107 3.52 2.44 -1.13
C VAL A 107 2.10 1.96 -1.45
N THR A 108 1.87 0.65 -1.42
CA THR A 108 0.53 0.09 -1.63
C THR A 108 -0.47 0.60 -0.59
N HIS A 109 -0.10 0.58 0.69
CA HIS A 109 -0.99 1.07 1.75
C HIS A 109 -1.22 2.58 1.67
N ALA A 110 -0.20 3.37 1.30
CA ALA A 110 -0.36 4.81 1.09
C ALA A 110 -1.35 5.12 -0.05
N LEU A 111 -1.33 4.34 -1.14
CA LEU A 111 -2.31 4.47 -2.22
C LEU A 111 -3.72 4.02 -1.79
N CYS A 112 -3.85 3.04 -0.91
CA CYS A 112 -5.15 2.67 -0.34
C CYS A 112 -5.72 3.78 0.56
N GLU A 113 -4.86 4.45 1.35
CA GLU A 113 -5.25 5.55 2.23
C GLU A 113 -5.65 6.81 1.45
N SER A 114 -4.95 7.12 0.33
CA SER A 114 -5.28 8.30 -0.51
C SER A 114 -6.72 8.29 -1.00
N ILE A 115 -7.29 7.11 -1.27
CA ILE A 115 -8.71 6.96 -1.64
C ILE A 115 -9.64 7.44 -0.52
N ALA A 116 -9.34 7.13 0.74
CA ALA A 116 -10.12 7.63 1.87
C ALA A 116 -9.98 9.17 2.04
N ILE A 117 -8.79 9.70 1.77
CA ILE A 117 -8.54 11.15 1.77
C ILE A 117 -9.37 11.84 0.67
N TYR A 118 -9.50 11.25 -0.52
CA TYR A 118 -10.40 11.80 -1.57
C TYR A 118 -11.85 11.89 -1.09
N GLY A 119 -12.32 10.87 -0.38
CA GLY A 119 -13.65 10.90 0.25
C GLY A 119 -13.77 12.02 1.29
N LEU A 120 -12.74 12.22 2.11
CA LEU A 120 -12.70 13.26 3.12
C LEU A 120 -12.73 14.67 2.48
N VAL A 121 -11.92 14.89 1.44
CA VAL A 121 -11.91 16.15 0.67
C VAL A 121 -13.28 16.41 0.06
N LEU A 122 -13.88 15.38 -0.56
CA LEU A 122 -15.20 15.48 -1.16
C LEU A 122 -16.26 15.83 -0.11
N PHE A 123 -16.20 15.23 1.09
CA PHE A 123 -17.09 15.59 2.20
C PHE A 123 -16.95 17.05 2.62
N PHE A 124 -15.74 17.58 2.74
CA PHE A 124 -15.53 18.99 3.09
C PHE A 124 -16.11 19.95 2.05
N VAL A 125 -16.06 19.59 0.78
CA VAL A 125 -16.56 20.40 -0.33
C VAL A 125 -18.09 20.29 -0.48
N THR A 126 -18.62 19.06 -0.40
CA THR A 126 -20.03 18.79 -0.73
C THR A 126 -20.95 18.71 0.47
N ARG A 127 -20.39 18.52 1.67
CA ARG A 127 -21.13 18.25 2.93
C ARG A 127 -21.98 16.99 2.88
N ARG A 128 -21.73 16.09 1.92
CA ARG A 128 -22.46 14.84 1.74
C ARG A 128 -21.70 13.69 2.40
N PRO A 129 -22.13 13.14 3.56
CA PRO A 129 -21.42 12.07 4.26
C PRO A 129 -21.41 10.76 3.46
N PHE A 130 -22.45 10.53 2.66
CA PHE A 130 -22.53 9.33 1.82
C PHE A 130 -21.34 9.18 0.87
N ASP A 131 -20.90 10.28 0.25
CA ASP A 131 -19.77 10.25 -0.68
C ASP A 131 -18.47 9.89 0.05
N PHE A 132 -18.26 10.38 1.28
CA PHE A 132 -17.13 9.97 2.11
C PHE A 132 -17.15 8.48 2.40
N TYR A 133 -18.29 7.92 2.86
CA TYR A 133 -18.38 6.50 3.19
C TYR A 133 -18.20 5.60 1.99
N LEU A 134 -18.60 6.04 0.79
CA LEU A 134 -18.33 5.32 -0.45
C LEU A 134 -16.81 5.15 -0.67
N PHE A 135 -16.05 6.24 -0.61
CA PHE A 135 -14.59 6.20 -0.79
C PHE A 135 -13.89 5.46 0.34
N MET A 136 -14.34 5.65 1.58
CA MET A 136 -13.84 4.90 2.73
C MET A 136 -14.04 3.39 2.55
N GLY A 137 -15.21 2.97 2.09
CA GLY A 137 -15.50 1.56 1.79
C GLY A 137 -14.58 0.98 0.72
N ILE A 138 -14.35 1.72 -0.38
CA ILE A 138 -13.40 1.34 -1.43
C ILE A 138 -11.98 1.22 -0.85
N SER A 139 -11.54 2.20 -0.07
CA SER A 139 -10.22 2.18 0.59
C SER A 139 -10.05 0.94 1.48
N LEU A 140 -11.02 0.64 2.34
CA LEU A 140 -10.98 -0.53 3.24
C LEU A 140 -10.98 -1.86 2.47
N ILE A 141 -11.72 -1.96 1.36
CA ILE A 141 -11.67 -3.13 0.47
C ILE A 141 -10.26 -3.30 -0.11
N TYR A 142 -9.62 -2.22 -0.53
CA TYR A 142 -8.25 -2.26 -1.05
C TYR A 142 -7.25 -2.66 0.05
N PHE A 143 -7.37 -2.12 1.26
CA PHE A 143 -6.56 -2.57 2.39
C PHE A 143 -6.74 -4.08 2.62
N ALA A 144 -7.96 -4.59 2.65
CA ALA A 144 -8.23 -6.01 2.85
C ALA A 144 -7.65 -6.89 1.72
N ALA A 145 -7.75 -6.43 0.45
CA ALA A 145 -7.25 -7.15 -0.72
C ALA A 145 -5.72 -7.18 -0.78
N TYR A 146 -5.06 -6.09 -0.36
CA TYR A 146 -3.62 -5.91 -0.50
C TYR A 146 -2.83 -6.01 0.81
N PHE A 147 -3.49 -6.38 1.91
CA PHE A 147 -2.82 -6.57 3.19
C PHE A 147 -1.70 -7.63 3.09
N PRO A 148 -0.50 -7.38 3.62
CA PRO A 148 0.62 -8.28 3.49
C PRO A 148 0.32 -9.61 4.19
N ARG A 149 0.49 -10.72 3.48
CA ARG A 149 0.37 -12.09 4.03
C ARG A 149 1.76 -12.67 4.22
N TYR A 150 2.07 -13.16 5.40
CA TYR A 150 3.38 -13.71 5.74
C TYR A 150 3.80 -14.85 4.78
N ALA A 151 2.88 -15.75 4.45
CA ALA A 151 3.14 -16.85 3.52
C ALA A 151 3.63 -16.39 2.13
N GLN A 152 3.08 -15.27 1.61
CA GLN A 152 3.52 -14.72 0.32
C GLN A 152 4.95 -14.15 0.39
N TRP A 153 5.32 -13.57 1.53
CA TRP A 153 6.67 -13.05 1.75
C TRP A 153 7.69 -14.18 1.87
N GLU A 154 7.35 -15.24 2.58
CA GLU A 154 8.18 -16.42 2.76
C GLU A 154 8.42 -17.15 1.42
N GLU A 155 7.35 -17.39 0.64
CA GLU A 155 7.42 -18.01 -0.67
C GLU A 155 8.32 -17.23 -1.63
N TRP A 156 8.13 -15.90 -1.70
CA TRP A 156 8.93 -15.05 -2.58
C TRP A 156 10.43 -15.04 -2.23
N ILE A 157 10.78 -15.06 -0.95
CA ILE A 157 12.18 -15.12 -0.51
C ILE A 157 12.77 -16.49 -0.81
N ARG A 158 12.02 -17.57 -0.59
CA ARG A 158 12.45 -18.94 -0.85
C ARG A 158 12.71 -19.19 -2.34
N GLU A 159 11.82 -18.77 -3.20
CA GLU A 159 12.00 -18.92 -4.65
C GLU A 159 13.22 -18.16 -5.16
N GLY A 160 13.44 -16.95 -4.69
CA GLY A 160 14.62 -16.17 -5.06
C GLY A 160 15.94 -16.72 -4.49
N GLY A 161 15.90 -17.58 -3.46
CA GLY A 161 17.07 -18.27 -2.92
C GLY A 161 17.53 -19.44 -3.78
N MET A 162 16.59 -20.17 -4.37
CA MET A 162 16.89 -21.35 -5.20
C MET A 162 17.61 -21.00 -6.51
N GLU A 163 17.27 -19.85 -7.14
CA GLU A 163 17.95 -19.43 -8.37
C GLU A 163 19.42 -19.03 -8.18
N HIS A 164 19.77 -18.55 -7.00
CA HIS A 164 21.17 -18.18 -6.71
C HIS A 164 22.05 -19.42 -6.53
N GLY A 165 21.49 -20.50 -6.00
CA GLY A 165 22.19 -21.79 -5.86
C GLY A 165 22.45 -22.49 -7.20
N GLU A 166 21.52 -22.39 -8.14
CA GLU A 166 21.63 -23.04 -9.45
C GLU A 166 22.66 -22.37 -10.37
N ASN A 167 22.79 -21.05 -10.29
CA ASN A 167 23.79 -20.32 -11.10
C ASN A 167 25.21 -20.52 -10.59
N LEU A 168 25.43 -20.71 -9.29
CA LEU A 168 26.75 -21.01 -8.73
C LEU A 168 27.26 -22.41 -9.11
N GLY A 169 26.36 -23.35 -9.41
CA GLY A 169 26.72 -24.72 -9.86
C GLY A 169 27.10 -24.79 -11.34
N ARG A 170 26.73 -23.80 -12.16
CA ARG A 170 26.99 -23.79 -13.60
C ARG A 170 28.35 -23.21 -14.00
N ASP A 171 28.94 -22.39 -13.14
CA ASP A 171 30.18 -21.66 -13.44
C ASP A 171 31.44 -22.34 -12.87
N THR A 172 31.36 -23.57 -12.38
CA THR A 172 32.53 -24.38 -12.07
C THR A 172 33.01 -25.09 -13.34
N PRO A 173 34.03 -24.56 -14.04
CA PRO A 173 34.65 -25.30 -15.13
C PRO A 173 35.29 -26.55 -14.53
N LEU A 174 34.86 -27.71 -15.02
CA LEU A 174 35.55 -28.99 -14.80
C LEU A 174 36.98 -28.80 -15.33
N SER A 175 37.89 -28.44 -14.43
CA SER A 175 39.33 -28.50 -14.73
C SER A 175 39.73 -29.98 -14.83
N ALA A 176 39.88 -30.43 -16.07
CA ALA A 176 40.55 -31.67 -16.40
C ALA A 176 42.07 -31.43 -16.35
#